data_d436f5438354272d18305aef33b3e3b7
#
_entry.id   d436f5438354272d18305aef33b3e3b7
#
_cell.length_a   1.000
_cell.length_b   1.000
_cell.length_c   1.000
_cell.angle_alpha   90.00
_cell.angle_beta   90.00
_cell.angle_gamma   90.00
#
_symmetry.space_group_name_H-M   'P 1'
#
loop_
_entity.id
_entity.type
_entity.pdbx_description
1 polymer ?
#
loop_
_entity_poly.entity_id
_entity_poly.type
_entity_poly.pdbx_seq_one_letter_code
_entity_poly.pdbx_strand_id
1 'polypeptide(L)'
;AGREYQDPSLGGFEVSELCLHTSTIESYRKLEGDDFLIVGGYESGIDAAYPLAIDGNNVCVVDLNCPWGEETSDPSVALSTYSFERMRNVKFEANVKLFPETPIKSVTYEDGSYCLKTEDDQEFHSSTKPLLANGFNGGHKFVAHLFEQREDGFPSLSESDESTIVPGMFLCGPSVRHDGHIFCFIYKYRQRFGIVAQAIASSLDLDTEDFVAAYRSWGMYLDDLSCCGQECLTC
;
A
#
# COMPACT_ATOMS: atom_id res chain seq x y z
N ALA A 1 -0.40 14.07 10.61
CA ALA A 1 -0.08 13.24 9.46
C ALA A 1 -0.98 13.69 8.32
N GLY A 2 -0.40 14.20 7.25
CA GLY A 2 -1.13 14.57 6.05
C GLY A 2 -1.67 13.34 5.34
N ARG A 3 -2.75 13.47 4.60
CA ARG A 3 -3.16 12.45 3.64
C ARG A 3 -2.11 12.43 2.52
N GLU A 4 -1.43 11.31 2.42
CA GLU A 4 -0.47 11.05 1.37
C GLU A 4 -1.17 10.17 0.35
N TYR A 5 -1.32 10.64 -0.85
CA TYR A 5 -1.88 9.85 -1.93
C TYR A 5 -1.03 10.05 -3.18
N GLN A 6 -1.02 9.05 -4.01
CA GLN A 6 -0.39 9.14 -5.29
C GLN A 6 -1.21 10.07 -6.18
N ASP A 7 -0.58 11.07 -6.79
CA ASP A 7 -1.23 11.89 -7.79
C ASP A 7 -1.73 10.99 -8.94
N PRO A 8 -2.99 11.05 -9.34
CA PRO A 8 -3.50 10.28 -10.47
C PRO A 8 -2.70 10.45 -11.77
N SER A 9 -2.14 11.62 -12.00
CA SER A 9 -1.23 11.88 -13.13
C SER A 9 0.08 11.09 -13.05
N LEU A 10 0.44 10.59 -11.87
CA LEU A 10 1.59 9.74 -11.62
C LEU A 10 1.21 8.25 -11.51
N GLY A 11 0.02 7.88 -11.95
CA GLY A 11 -0.51 6.52 -11.88
C GLY A 11 0.24 5.47 -12.71
N GLY A 12 1.32 5.86 -13.38
CA GLY A 12 2.16 4.96 -14.17
C GLY A 12 1.65 4.73 -15.59
N PHE A 13 0.54 5.35 -15.99
CA PHE A 13 -0.03 5.23 -17.33
C PHE A 13 -0.57 6.58 -17.86
N GLU A 14 -0.76 6.67 -19.18
CA GLU A 14 -1.19 7.89 -19.83
C GLU A 14 -2.64 8.26 -19.49
N VAL A 15 -2.89 9.57 -19.32
CA VAL A 15 -4.22 10.19 -19.08
C VAL A 15 -4.93 9.67 -17.82
N SER A 16 -4.15 9.27 -16.80
CA SER A 16 -4.69 8.75 -15.53
C SER A 16 -5.54 9.77 -14.75
N GLU A 17 -5.47 11.06 -15.09
CA GLU A 17 -6.35 12.13 -14.58
C GLU A 17 -7.83 11.93 -14.94
N LEU A 18 -8.15 11.09 -15.91
CA LEU A 18 -9.53 10.66 -16.19
C LEU A 18 -10.07 9.69 -15.14
N CYS A 19 -9.24 9.19 -14.24
CA CYS A 19 -9.64 8.29 -13.15
C CYS A 19 -9.93 9.06 -11.85
N LEU A 20 -10.56 8.39 -10.88
CA LEU A 20 -10.75 8.86 -9.52
C LEU A 20 -9.89 8.04 -8.55
N HIS A 21 -9.01 8.69 -7.81
CA HIS A 21 -8.26 7.99 -6.76
C HIS A 21 -9.19 7.61 -5.60
N THR A 22 -9.08 6.38 -5.11
CA THR A 22 -9.95 5.84 -4.04
C THR A 22 -9.96 6.69 -2.77
N SER A 23 -8.87 7.39 -2.45
CA SER A 23 -8.78 8.28 -1.29
C SER A 23 -9.69 9.52 -1.37
N THR A 24 -10.20 9.86 -2.56
CA THR A 24 -11.11 11.01 -2.76
C THR A 24 -12.58 10.61 -2.65
N ILE A 25 -12.86 9.31 -2.53
CA ILE A 25 -14.22 8.77 -2.50
C ILE A 25 -14.68 8.64 -1.05
N GLU A 26 -15.71 9.38 -0.69
CA GLU A 26 -16.29 9.32 0.66
C GLU A 26 -17.03 8.01 0.93
N SER A 27 -17.73 7.50 -0.08
CA SER A 27 -18.48 6.25 -0.02
C SER A 27 -18.71 5.68 -1.41
N TYR A 28 -18.28 4.45 -1.63
CA TYR A 28 -18.51 3.74 -2.90
C TYR A 28 -19.99 3.53 -3.22
N ARG A 29 -20.85 3.42 -2.21
CA ARG A 29 -22.31 3.30 -2.36
C ARG A 29 -23.01 4.56 -2.90
N LYS A 30 -22.31 5.70 -2.90
CA LYS A 30 -22.81 6.96 -3.47
C LYS A 30 -22.41 7.15 -4.94
N LEU A 31 -21.60 6.24 -5.48
CA LEU A 31 -21.22 6.31 -6.89
C LEU A 31 -22.42 5.86 -7.75
N GLU A 32 -22.69 6.64 -8.78
CA GLU A 32 -23.75 6.36 -9.75
C GLU A 32 -23.20 5.48 -10.87
N GLY A 33 -24.00 4.53 -11.35
CA GLY A 33 -23.66 3.57 -12.39
C GLY A 33 -23.77 2.14 -11.90
N ASP A 34 -23.57 1.20 -12.83
CA ASP A 34 -23.75 -0.23 -12.62
C ASP A 34 -22.58 -1.09 -13.13
N ASP A 35 -21.57 -0.43 -13.72
CA ASP A 35 -20.33 -1.05 -14.19
C ASP A 35 -19.11 -0.20 -13.76
N PHE A 36 -18.12 -0.84 -13.14
CA PHE A 36 -16.96 -0.16 -12.57
C PHE A 36 -15.65 -0.84 -12.97
N LEU A 37 -14.65 -0.02 -13.32
CA LEU A 37 -13.26 -0.43 -13.51
C LEU A 37 -12.42 0.04 -12.33
N ILE A 38 -11.60 -0.85 -11.76
CA ILE A 38 -10.70 -0.55 -10.65
C ILE A 38 -9.29 -0.94 -11.06
N VAL A 39 -8.36 0.01 -10.99
CA VAL A 39 -6.93 -0.20 -11.23
C VAL A 39 -6.20 -0.33 -9.91
N GLY A 40 -5.62 -1.50 -9.67
CA GLY A 40 -5.03 -1.90 -8.40
C GLY A 40 -5.94 -2.84 -7.61
N GLY A 41 -5.50 -4.05 -7.36
CA GLY A 41 -6.25 -5.14 -6.75
C GLY A 41 -5.81 -5.49 -5.33
N TYR A 42 -4.97 -4.66 -4.71
CA TYR A 42 -4.57 -4.84 -3.30
C TYR A 42 -5.67 -4.36 -2.35
N GLU A 43 -5.39 -4.16 -1.07
CA GLU A 43 -6.37 -3.85 -0.01
C GLU A 43 -7.40 -2.77 -0.42
N SER A 44 -6.92 -1.63 -0.96
CA SER A 44 -7.80 -0.52 -1.37
C SER A 44 -8.69 -0.86 -2.56
N GLY A 45 -8.19 -1.71 -3.47
CA GLY A 45 -8.98 -2.15 -4.63
C GLY A 45 -10.09 -3.11 -4.25
N ILE A 46 -9.77 -4.08 -3.40
CA ILE A 46 -10.78 -5.03 -2.87
C ILE A 46 -11.79 -4.30 -1.97
N ASP A 47 -11.32 -3.31 -1.18
CA ASP A 47 -12.19 -2.48 -0.34
C ASP A 47 -13.17 -1.64 -1.17
N ALA A 48 -12.76 -1.19 -2.36
CA ALA A 48 -13.63 -0.52 -3.32
C ALA A 48 -14.58 -1.49 -4.04
N ALA A 49 -14.06 -2.63 -4.49
CA ALA A 49 -14.82 -3.62 -5.26
C ALA A 49 -15.96 -4.24 -4.45
N TYR A 50 -15.71 -4.53 -3.16
CA TYR A 50 -16.66 -5.25 -2.32
C TYR A 50 -18.03 -4.56 -2.19
N PRO A 51 -18.16 -3.30 -1.72
CA PRO A 51 -19.45 -2.64 -1.60
C PRO A 51 -20.16 -2.47 -2.94
N LEU A 52 -19.43 -2.19 -4.01
CA LEU A 52 -20.00 -2.09 -5.36
C LEU A 52 -20.62 -3.42 -5.79
N ALA A 53 -19.90 -4.53 -5.61
CA ALA A 53 -20.39 -5.87 -5.94
C ALA A 53 -21.59 -6.32 -5.09
N ILE A 54 -21.59 -5.99 -3.78
CA ILE A 54 -22.68 -6.31 -2.86
C ILE A 54 -23.97 -5.58 -3.26
N ASP A 55 -23.83 -4.37 -3.78
CA ASP A 55 -24.96 -3.57 -4.27
C ASP A 55 -25.44 -4.00 -5.67
N GLY A 56 -24.76 -5.00 -6.28
CA GLY A 56 -25.18 -5.68 -7.53
C GLY A 56 -24.53 -5.11 -8.79
N ASN A 57 -23.52 -4.24 -8.66
CA ASN A 57 -22.83 -3.68 -9.80
C ASN A 57 -21.80 -4.67 -10.38
N ASN A 58 -21.55 -4.57 -11.68
CA ASN A 58 -20.47 -5.30 -12.34
C ASN A 58 -19.14 -4.58 -12.07
N VAL A 59 -18.17 -5.29 -11.55
CA VAL A 59 -16.87 -4.73 -11.21
C VAL A 59 -15.76 -5.51 -11.91
N CYS A 60 -14.86 -4.78 -12.55
CA CYS A 60 -13.65 -5.32 -13.12
C CYS A 60 -12.45 -4.74 -12.37
N VAL A 61 -11.62 -5.59 -11.78
CA VAL A 61 -10.39 -5.19 -11.09
C VAL A 61 -9.21 -5.67 -11.91
N VAL A 62 -8.36 -4.75 -12.31
CA VAL A 62 -7.09 -5.02 -13.02
C VAL A 62 -5.93 -4.72 -12.09
N ASP A 63 -4.92 -5.58 -12.05
CA ASP A 63 -3.73 -5.37 -11.23
C ASP A 63 -2.46 -5.73 -12.00
N LEU A 64 -1.38 -4.99 -11.74
CA LEU A 64 -0.06 -5.24 -12.31
C LEU A 64 0.52 -6.58 -11.87
N ASN A 65 0.14 -7.03 -10.67
CA ASN A 65 0.55 -8.28 -10.06
C ASN A 65 -0.67 -9.19 -9.85
N CYS A 66 -0.57 -10.11 -8.89
CA CYS A 66 -1.69 -10.97 -8.48
C CYS A 66 -1.79 -11.05 -6.95
N PRO A 67 -2.12 -9.94 -6.24
CA PRO A 67 -2.09 -9.93 -4.78
C PRO A 67 -3.07 -10.91 -4.13
N TRP A 68 -4.11 -11.32 -4.85
CA TRP A 68 -5.06 -12.36 -4.41
C TRP A 68 -4.60 -13.79 -4.66
N GLY A 69 -3.50 -13.99 -5.39
CA GLY A 69 -2.88 -15.28 -5.64
C GLY A 69 -1.60 -15.55 -4.85
N GLU A 70 -1.17 -14.60 -4.04
CA GLU A 70 0.06 -14.73 -3.25
C GLU A 70 -0.09 -15.76 -2.13
N GLU A 71 0.82 -16.71 -2.08
CA GLU A 71 0.85 -17.79 -1.09
C GLU A 71 1.73 -17.47 0.14
N THR A 72 1.97 -16.19 0.42
CA THR A 72 2.75 -15.73 1.57
C THR A 72 1.85 -15.17 2.68
N SER A 73 2.32 -15.27 3.91
CA SER A 73 1.68 -14.60 5.06
C SER A 73 2.13 -13.13 5.22
N ASP A 74 3.09 -12.65 4.42
CA ASP A 74 3.56 -11.27 4.52
C ASP A 74 2.50 -10.27 4.04
N PRO A 75 1.93 -9.46 4.96
CA PRO A 75 0.90 -8.49 4.62
C PRO A 75 1.40 -7.32 3.76
N SER A 76 2.70 -7.30 3.41
CA SER A 76 3.26 -6.33 2.47
C SER A 76 3.01 -6.72 1.01
N VAL A 77 2.71 -7.99 0.75
CA VAL A 77 2.49 -8.54 -0.59
C VAL A 77 1.18 -9.30 -0.72
N ALA A 78 0.78 -10.06 0.31
CA ALA A 78 -0.50 -10.77 0.33
C ALA A 78 -1.64 -9.88 0.88
N LEU A 79 -2.85 -10.14 0.43
CA LEU A 79 -4.06 -9.54 0.99
C LEU A 79 -4.29 -10.01 2.44
N SER A 80 -4.93 -9.14 3.25
CA SER A 80 -5.36 -9.50 4.59
C SER A 80 -6.42 -10.61 4.57
N THR A 81 -6.51 -11.36 5.65
CA THR A 81 -7.58 -12.37 5.84
C THR A 81 -8.97 -11.75 5.72
N TYR A 82 -9.13 -10.50 6.13
CA TYR A 82 -10.38 -9.75 5.99
C TYR A 82 -10.78 -9.51 4.53
N SER A 83 -9.83 -9.16 3.67
CA SER A 83 -10.07 -9.02 2.23
C SER A 83 -10.39 -10.35 1.57
N PHE A 84 -9.68 -11.41 1.94
CA PHE A 84 -10.00 -12.77 1.47
C PHE A 84 -11.40 -13.23 1.88
N GLU A 85 -11.85 -12.96 3.11
CA GLU A 85 -13.21 -13.27 3.55
C GLU A 85 -14.28 -12.55 2.72
N ARG A 86 -14.04 -11.28 2.39
CA ARG A 86 -14.91 -10.50 1.49
C ARG A 86 -14.98 -11.08 0.08
N MET A 87 -13.85 -11.50 -0.46
CA MET A 87 -13.78 -12.09 -1.80
C MET A 87 -14.55 -13.40 -1.91
N ARG A 88 -14.68 -14.17 -0.82
CA ARG A 88 -15.48 -15.41 -0.75
C ARG A 88 -16.99 -15.18 -0.67
N ASN A 89 -17.44 -13.94 -0.65
CA ASN A 89 -18.86 -13.62 -0.66
C ASN A 89 -19.47 -13.96 -2.03
N VAL A 90 -20.60 -14.66 -2.04
CA VAL A 90 -21.27 -15.13 -3.26
C VAL A 90 -21.56 -13.99 -4.26
N LYS A 91 -21.96 -12.81 -3.75
CA LYS A 91 -22.19 -11.65 -4.62
C LYS A 91 -20.89 -11.07 -5.17
N PHE A 92 -19.81 -11.10 -4.40
CA PHE A 92 -18.50 -10.69 -4.89
C PHE A 92 -18.05 -11.60 -6.01
N GLU A 93 -18.08 -12.92 -5.80
CA GLU A 93 -17.70 -13.91 -6.83
C GLU A 93 -18.57 -13.80 -8.09
N ALA A 94 -19.85 -13.47 -7.94
CA ALA A 94 -20.77 -13.34 -9.08
C ALA A 94 -20.55 -12.04 -9.89
N ASN A 95 -20.16 -10.94 -9.22
CA ASN A 95 -20.18 -9.60 -9.81
C ASN A 95 -18.78 -9.01 -10.04
N VAL A 96 -17.70 -9.62 -9.53
CA VAL A 96 -16.32 -9.14 -9.70
C VAL A 96 -15.54 -10.06 -10.63
N LYS A 97 -14.86 -9.45 -11.60
CA LYS A 97 -13.85 -10.11 -12.42
C LYS A 97 -12.48 -9.57 -12.06
N LEU A 98 -11.54 -10.45 -11.76
CA LEU A 98 -10.17 -10.12 -11.39
C LEU A 98 -9.24 -10.45 -12.54
N PHE A 99 -8.43 -9.49 -12.95
CA PHE A 99 -7.44 -9.62 -14.02
C PHE A 99 -6.06 -9.36 -13.43
N PRO A 100 -5.28 -10.41 -13.14
CA PRO A 100 -3.90 -10.30 -12.70
C PRO A 100 -2.97 -9.95 -13.86
N GLU A 101 -1.75 -9.51 -13.54
CA GLU A 101 -0.67 -9.27 -14.50
C GLU A 101 -1.10 -8.42 -15.69
N THR A 102 -1.94 -7.40 -15.41
CA THR A 102 -2.61 -6.57 -16.41
C THR A 102 -2.12 -5.12 -16.32
N PRO A 103 -0.94 -4.80 -16.90
CA PRO A 103 -0.40 -3.44 -16.88
C PRO A 103 -1.24 -2.52 -17.76
N ILE A 104 -1.74 -1.43 -17.18
CA ILE A 104 -2.50 -0.41 -17.92
C ILE A 104 -1.54 0.58 -18.57
N LYS A 105 -1.74 0.81 -19.86
CA LYS A 105 -0.99 1.77 -20.67
C LYS A 105 -1.64 3.14 -20.67
N SER A 106 -2.96 3.21 -20.88
CA SER A 106 -3.69 4.47 -21.02
C SER A 106 -5.15 4.34 -20.65
N VAL A 107 -5.79 5.48 -20.43
CA VAL A 107 -7.24 5.59 -20.35
C VAL A 107 -7.74 6.65 -21.31
N THR A 108 -8.87 6.40 -21.96
CA THR A 108 -9.56 7.36 -22.84
C THR A 108 -11.03 7.50 -22.41
N TYR A 109 -11.65 8.59 -22.84
CA TYR A 109 -13.08 8.81 -22.66
C TYR A 109 -13.67 9.29 -23.99
N GLU A 110 -14.49 8.45 -24.60
CA GLU A 110 -15.11 8.72 -25.90
C GLU A 110 -16.56 8.21 -25.88
N ASP A 111 -17.47 8.94 -26.48
CA ASP A 111 -18.88 8.57 -26.64
C ASP A 111 -19.61 8.14 -25.36
N GLY A 112 -19.23 8.73 -24.22
CA GLY A 112 -19.83 8.40 -22.92
C GLY A 112 -19.25 7.16 -22.24
N SER A 113 -18.19 6.55 -22.78
CA SER A 113 -17.52 5.37 -22.26
C SER A 113 -16.05 5.66 -21.93
N TYR A 114 -15.60 5.16 -20.78
CA TYR A 114 -14.19 5.06 -20.43
C TYR A 114 -13.62 3.75 -20.98
N CYS A 115 -12.43 3.82 -21.52
CA CYS A 115 -11.68 2.66 -21.99
C CYS A 115 -10.30 2.64 -21.32
N LEU A 116 -10.00 1.60 -20.54
CA LEU A 116 -8.65 1.28 -20.10
C LEU A 116 -8.00 0.38 -21.15
N LYS A 117 -6.85 0.79 -21.66
CA LYS A 117 -6.06 0.02 -22.60
C LYS A 117 -4.80 -0.50 -21.93
N THR A 118 -4.52 -1.79 -22.10
CA THR A 118 -3.33 -2.45 -21.57
C THR A 118 -2.14 -2.31 -22.52
N GLU A 119 -0.95 -2.71 -22.06
CA GLU A 119 0.26 -2.73 -22.91
C GLU A 119 0.16 -3.75 -24.04
N ASP A 120 -0.59 -4.83 -23.87
CA ASP A 120 -0.84 -5.87 -24.87
C ASP A 120 -2.12 -5.63 -25.69
N ASP A 121 -2.60 -4.37 -25.71
CA ASP A 121 -3.74 -3.89 -26.49
C ASP A 121 -5.11 -4.50 -26.11
N GLN A 122 -5.27 -5.10 -24.93
CA GLN A 122 -6.60 -5.43 -24.41
C GLN A 122 -7.33 -4.15 -23.99
N GLU A 123 -8.66 -4.18 -24.04
CA GLU A 123 -9.50 -3.04 -23.69
C GLU A 123 -10.57 -3.44 -22.67
N PHE A 124 -10.73 -2.59 -21.66
CA PHE A 124 -11.76 -2.68 -20.63
C PHE A 124 -12.61 -1.42 -20.66
N HIS A 125 -13.92 -1.59 -20.77
CA HIS A 125 -14.84 -0.48 -20.91
C HIS A 125 -15.75 -0.33 -19.71
N SER A 126 -16.09 0.92 -19.35
CA SER A 126 -17.14 1.24 -18.40
C SER A 126 -17.83 2.56 -18.72
N SER A 127 -19.09 2.68 -18.31
CA SER A 127 -19.81 3.94 -18.33
C SER A 127 -19.40 4.86 -17.17
N THR A 128 -18.81 4.29 -16.13
CA THR A 128 -18.38 5.02 -14.93
C THR A 128 -16.89 5.35 -14.99
N LYS A 129 -16.53 6.44 -14.31
CA LYS A 129 -15.14 6.87 -14.19
C LYS A 129 -14.30 5.81 -13.48
N PRO A 130 -13.18 5.33 -14.07
CA PRO A 130 -12.36 4.31 -13.44
C PRO A 130 -11.79 4.76 -12.09
N LEU A 131 -11.66 3.81 -11.17
CA LEU A 131 -11.14 4.04 -9.82
C LEU A 131 -9.66 3.64 -9.76
N LEU A 132 -8.81 4.52 -9.19
CA LEU A 132 -7.41 4.22 -8.94
C LEU A 132 -7.22 3.79 -7.48
N ALA A 133 -6.77 2.56 -7.29
CA ALA A 133 -6.37 1.98 -6.02
C ALA A 133 -4.86 1.68 -5.99
N ASN A 134 -4.07 2.58 -6.60
CA ASN A 134 -2.64 2.42 -6.84
C ASN A 134 -1.75 2.90 -5.67
N GLY A 135 -2.32 3.04 -4.46
CA GLY A 135 -1.61 3.35 -3.23
C GLY A 135 -1.30 4.83 -3.02
N PHE A 136 -0.30 5.08 -2.19
CA PHE A 136 0.02 6.43 -1.72
C PHE A 136 1.52 6.70 -1.83
N ASN A 137 1.88 7.96 -2.08
CA ASN A 137 3.26 8.40 -1.92
C ASN A 137 3.62 8.47 -0.44
N GLY A 138 4.83 8.06 -0.07
CA GLY A 138 5.31 8.16 1.30
C GLY A 138 5.56 9.60 1.72
N GLY A 139 5.16 9.99 2.95
CA GLY A 139 5.35 11.34 3.50
C GLY A 139 6.80 11.76 3.64
N HIS A 140 7.71 10.80 3.65
CA HIS A 140 9.15 11.09 3.63
C HIS A 140 9.55 11.95 2.42
N LYS A 141 8.80 11.94 1.31
CA LYS A 141 9.10 12.76 0.13
C LYS A 141 9.11 14.26 0.41
N PHE A 142 8.31 14.74 1.35
CA PHE A 142 8.32 16.15 1.76
C PHE A 142 9.62 16.57 2.45
N VAL A 143 10.31 15.63 3.07
CA VAL A 143 11.56 15.83 3.81
C VAL A 143 12.70 15.01 3.20
N ALA A 144 12.58 14.62 1.95
CA ALA A 144 13.56 13.76 1.25
C ALA A 144 14.99 14.34 1.30
N HIS A 145 15.13 15.66 1.29
CA HIS A 145 16.42 16.37 1.40
C HIS A 145 17.14 16.18 2.76
N LEU A 146 16.44 15.66 3.77
CA LEU A 146 17.00 15.35 5.08
C LEU A 146 17.51 13.91 5.20
N PHE A 147 17.39 13.12 4.14
CA PHE A 147 17.81 11.73 4.09
C PHE A 147 18.61 11.46 2.83
N GLU A 148 19.64 10.65 2.94
CA GLU A 148 20.24 10.00 1.79
C GLU A 148 19.22 9.06 1.16
N GLN A 149 19.17 8.99 -0.18
CA GLN A 149 18.19 8.17 -0.89
C GLN A 149 18.81 6.86 -1.34
N ARG A 150 18.09 5.77 -1.13
CA ARG A 150 18.38 4.45 -1.68
C ARG A 150 18.00 4.40 -3.16
N GLU A 151 18.47 3.39 -3.87
CA GLU A 151 18.12 3.15 -5.29
C GLU A 151 16.62 2.95 -5.51
N ASP A 152 15.91 2.39 -4.52
CA ASP A 152 14.45 2.20 -4.54
C ASP A 152 13.64 3.46 -4.23
N GLY A 153 14.31 4.61 -4.02
CA GLY A 153 13.69 5.91 -3.74
C GLY A 153 13.21 6.08 -2.29
N PHE A 154 13.54 5.15 -1.39
CA PHE A 154 13.28 5.28 0.04
C PHE A 154 14.51 5.85 0.78
N PRO A 155 14.33 6.45 1.98
CA PRO A 155 15.42 6.92 2.80
C PRO A 155 16.41 5.82 3.20
N SER A 156 17.71 6.13 3.11
CA SER A 156 18.77 5.35 3.73
C SER A 156 18.82 5.69 5.21
N LEU A 157 18.76 4.68 6.05
CA LEU A 157 18.66 4.83 7.50
C LEU A 157 19.75 4.03 8.21
N SER A 158 20.14 4.50 9.40
CA SER A 158 20.94 3.72 10.34
C SER A 158 20.12 2.55 10.91
N GLU A 159 20.77 1.67 11.66
CA GLU A 159 20.09 0.55 12.35
C GLU A 159 18.99 1.02 13.33
N SER A 160 19.05 2.27 13.78
CA SER A 160 18.06 2.91 14.67
C SER A 160 17.02 3.77 13.95
N ASP A 161 16.90 3.65 12.63
CA ASP A 161 15.98 4.42 11.79
C ASP A 161 16.30 5.93 11.75
N GLU A 162 17.55 6.31 12.07
CA GLU A 162 18.03 7.68 11.98
C GLU A 162 18.57 7.99 10.59
N SER A 163 18.43 9.24 10.15
CA SER A 163 19.02 9.74 8.91
C SER A 163 20.54 9.58 8.92
N THR A 164 21.13 9.08 7.83
CA THR A 164 22.58 8.95 7.67
C THR A 164 23.31 10.29 7.47
N ILE A 165 22.55 11.37 7.18
CA ILE A 165 23.12 12.71 6.88
C ILE A 165 22.68 13.81 7.84
N VAL A 166 21.60 13.63 8.60
CA VAL A 166 21.09 14.62 9.55
C VAL A 166 20.94 13.98 10.93
N PRO A 167 21.87 14.21 11.86
CA PRO A 167 21.76 13.68 13.22
C PRO A 167 20.50 14.14 13.94
N GLY A 168 19.88 13.24 14.70
CA GLY A 168 18.64 13.50 15.45
C GLY A 168 17.37 13.47 14.60
N MET A 169 17.47 13.17 13.30
CA MET A 169 16.33 13.01 12.41
C MET A 169 16.01 11.54 12.24
N PHE A 170 14.85 11.11 12.70
CA PHE A 170 14.40 9.71 12.65
C PHE A 170 13.20 9.56 11.73
N LEU A 171 13.10 8.41 11.05
CA LEU A 171 11.95 8.04 10.27
C LEU A 171 11.17 6.94 11.00
N CYS A 172 9.86 7.15 11.16
CA CYS A 172 8.95 6.16 11.72
C CYS A 172 7.81 5.88 10.74
N GLY A 173 7.40 4.63 10.66
CA GLY A 173 6.20 4.25 9.90
C GLY A 173 6.48 3.46 8.63
N PRO A 174 5.53 3.46 7.68
CA PRO A 174 5.53 2.52 6.55
C PRO A 174 6.62 2.77 5.51
N SER A 175 7.32 3.90 5.58
CA SER A 175 8.41 4.21 4.66
C SER A 175 9.79 3.76 5.13
N VAL A 176 9.89 3.17 6.32
CA VAL A 176 11.14 2.55 6.82
C VAL A 176 11.51 1.37 5.94
N ARG A 177 12.79 1.27 5.56
CA ARG A 177 13.37 0.17 4.80
C ARG A 177 14.75 -0.16 5.34
N HIS A 178 14.99 -1.45 5.52
CA HIS A 178 16.32 -1.99 5.83
C HIS A 178 16.61 -3.15 4.90
N ASP A 179 17.67 -3.05 4.10
CA ASP A 179 18.00 -4.01 3.04
C ASP A 179 16.77 -4.35 2.17
N GLY A 180 16.31 -5.58 2.17
CA GLY A 180 15.10 -6.03 1.49
C GLY A 180 13.83 -5.99 2.34
N HIS A 181 13.91 -5.50 3.60
CA HIS A 181 12.78 -5.55 4.53
C HIS A 181 11.85 -4.36 4.36
N ILE A 182 10.56 -4.66 4.23
CA ILE A 182 9.47 -3.69 4.06
C ILE A 182 8.66 -3.62 5.34
N PHE A 183 8.52 -2.41 5.90
CA PHE A 183 7.76 -2.15 7.13
C PHE A 183 6.43 -1.43 6.84
N CYS A 184 5.77 -1.72 5.72
CA CYS A 184 4.59 -0.98 5.28
C CYS A 184 3.34 -1.23 6.13
N PHE A 185 3.32 -2.27 6.96
CA PHE A 185 2.19 -2.63 7.80
C PHE A 185 2.41 -2.27 9.27
N ILE A 186 1.34 -1.80 9.97
CA ILE A 186 1.45 -1.28 11.33
C ILE A 186 2.07 -2.30 12.32
N TYR A 187 1.76 -3.59 12.19
CA TYR A 187 2.35 -4.63 13.03
C TYR A 187 3.85 -4.78 12.84
N LYS A 188 4.39 -4.44 11.67
CA LYS A 188 5.82 -4.44 11.40
C LYS A 188 6.47 -3.15 11.91
N TYR A 189 6.06 -1.97 11.43
CA TYR A 189 6.75 -0.73 11.76
C TYR A 189 6.59 -0.29 13.23
N ARG A 190 5.51 -0.66 13.92
CA ARG A 190 5.34 -0.33 15.34
C ARG A 190 6.44 -0.94 16.23
N GLN A 191 7.02 -2.06 15.82
CA GLN A 191 8.11 -2.73 16.56
C GLN A 191 9.42 -1.94 16.45
N ARG A 192 9.53 -1.01 15.51
CA ARG A 192 10.67 -0.11 15.36
C ARG A 192 10.59 1.13 16.27
N PHE A 193 9.41 1.45 16.78
CA PHE A 193 9.26 2.62 17.65
C PHE A 193 10.10 2.53 18.94
N GLY A 194 10.25 1.33 19.50
CA GLY A 194 11.11 1.08 20.64
C GLY A 194 12.59 1.34 20.33
N ILE A 195 13.03 1.00 19.13
CA ILE A 195 14.40 1.23 18.66
C ILE A 195 14.69 2.74 18.57
N VAL A 196 13.81 3.48 17.91
CA VAL A 196 13.92 4.94 17.78
C VAL A 196 13.90 5.62 19.15
N ALA A 197 12.96 5.21 20.04
CA ALA A 197 12.86 5.78 21.37
C ALA A 197 14.13 5.54 22.21
N GLN A 198 14.72 4.34 22.12
CA GLN A 198 15.98 4.03 22.76
C GLN A 198 17.12 4.90 22.23
N ALA A 199 17.24 5.02 20.91
CA ALA A 199 18.30 5.83 20.30
C ALA A 199 18.22 7.29 20.76
N ILE A 200 17.02 7.87 20.79
CA ILE A 200 16.79 9.23 21.29
C ILE A 200 17.16 9.34 22.78
N ALA A 201 16.67 8.42 23.63
CA ALA A 201 16.94 8.44 25.06
C ALA A 201 18.45 8.28 25.35
N SER A 202 19.12 7.37 24.66
CA SER A 202 20.58 7.16 24.80
C SER A 202 21.38 8.38 24.37
N SER A 203 20.93 9.12 23.35
CA SER A 203 21.57 10.38 22.93
C SER A 203 21.46 11.49 23.99
N LEU A 204 20.57 11.35 24.94
CA LEU A 204 20.35 12.24 26.08
C LEU A 204 20.96 11.69 27.40
N ASP A 205 21.82 10.68 27.31
CA ASP A 205 22.42 9.99 28.45
C ASP A 205 21.36 9.37 29.45
N LEU A 206 20.19 9.03 28.96
CA LEU A 206 19.16 8.37 29.77
C LEU A 206 19.36 6.87 29.79
N ASP A 207 19.16 6.25 30.95
CA ASP A 207 19.14 4.80 31.08
C ASP A 207 17.90 4.21 30.39
N THR A 208 18.11 3.21 29.55
CA THR A 208 17.07 2.58 28.75
C THR A 208 16.91 1.07 29.01
N GLU A 209 17.66 0.51 29.96
CA GLU A 209 17.73 -0.95 30.18
C GLU A 209 16.34 -1.54 30.49
N ASP A 210 15.64 -0.99 31.49
CA ASP A 210 14.30 -1.46 31.89
C ASP A 210 13.27 -1.26 30.79
N PHE A 211 13.34 -0.15 30.07
CA PHE A 211 12.47 0.15 28.94
C PHE A 211 12.64 -0.88 27.82
N VAL A 212 13.87 -1.16 27.41
CA VAL A 212 14.18 -2.14 26.35
C VAL A 212 13.74 -3.53 26.76
N ALA A 213 14.00 -3.94 28.02
CA ALA A 213 13.57 -5.23 28.55
C ALA A 213 12.04 -5.39 28.50
N ALA A 214 11.29 -4.34 28.86
CA ALA A 214 9.83 -4.33 28.81
C ALA A 214 9.33 -4.47 27.36
N TYR A 215 9.86 -3.66 26.44
CA TYR A 215 9.44 -3.70 25.03
C TYR A 215 9.78 -5.02 24.35
N ARG A 216 10.91 -5.63 24.65
CA ARG A 216 11.26 -6.99 24.19
C ARG A 216 10.27 -8.03 24.71
N SER A 217 9.87 -7.95 25.99
CA SER A 217 8.90 -8.88 26.59
C SER A 217 7.50 -8.79 25.93
N TRP A 218 7.17 -7.66 25.35
CA TRP A 218 5.90 -7.43 24.63
C TRP A 218 5.97 -7.74 23.12
N GLY A 219 7.12 -8.18 22.61
CA GLY A 219 7.33 -8.34 21.17
C GLY A 219 7.26 -7.04 20.38
N MET A 220 7.62 -5.91 21.01
CA MET A 220 7.52 -4.56 20.46
C MET A 220 8.91 -3.91 20.22
N TYR A 221 9.96 -4.72 20.15
CA TYR A 221 11.34 -4.29 19.98
C TYR A 221 12.04 -5.18 18.96
N LEU A 222 12.07 -4.73 17.69
CA LEU A 222 12.63 -5.48 16.57
C LEU A 222 13.99 -4.88 16.16
N ASP A 223 15.06 -5.34 16.78
CA ASP A 223 16.44 -4.97 16.47
C ASP A 223 17.17 -6.01 15.58
N ASP A 224 16.78 -7.26 15.67
CA ASP A 224 17.35 -8.33 14.83
C ASP A 224 16.48 -8.54 13.58
N LEU A 225 16.99 -8.11 12.43
CA LEU A 225 16.33 -8.26 11.14
C LEU A 225 16.79 -9.50 10.37
N SER A 226 17.68 -10.30 10.92
CA SER A 226 18.26 -11.47 10.24
C SER A 226 17.22 -12.54 9.88
N CYS A 227 16.13 -12.62 10.63
CA CYS A 227 15.02 -13.56 10.36
C CYS A 227 13.97 -12.99 9.39
N CYS A 228 13.98 -11.69 9.11
CA CYS A 228 12.91 -11.02 8.37
C CYS A 228 13.04 -11.10 6.83
N GLY A 229 13.89 -11.94 6.28
CA GLY A 229 14.01 -12.20 4.83
C GLY A 229 13.49 -13.58 4.42
N GLN A 230 13.07 -14.37 5.39
CA GLN A 230 12.37 -15.64 5.17
C GLN A 230 10.92 -15.44 5.62
N GLU A 231 9.98 -16.15 4.99
CA GLU A 231 8.58 -16.11 5.38
C GLU A 231 8.45 -16.18 6.91
N CYS A 232 7.98 -15.10 7.51
CA CYS A 232 7.78 -15.05 8.94
C CYS A 232 6.53 -15.87 9.28
N LEU A 233 6.70 -17.17 9.45
CA LEU A 233 5.62 -18.10 9.82
C LEU A 233 5.13 -17.89 11.26
N THR A 234 5.76 -17.00 12.02
CA THR A 234 5.51 -16.82 13.47
C THR A 234 5.21 -15.40 13.91
N CYS A 235 5.05 -14.46 12.99
CA CYS A 235 4.62 -13.08 13.32
C CYS A 235 3.11 -12.95 13.33
#